data_106220b064b88acd4f5c948ed8e1cd6d
#
_entry.id   106220b064b88acd4f5c948ed8e1cd6d
#
_cell.length_a   1.000
_cell.length_b   1.000
_cell.length_c   1.000
_cell.angle_alpha   90.00
_cell.angle_beta   90.00
_cell.angle_gamma   90.00
#
_symmetry.space_group_name_H-M   'P 1'
#
loop_
_entity.id
_entity.type
_entity.pdbx_description
1 polymer ?
#
loop_
_entity_poly.entity_id
_entity_poly.type
_entity_poly.pdbx_seq_one_letter_code
_entity_poly.pdbx_strand_id
1 'polypeptide(L)'
;MLEPIDAKPKLKIQAYTALKNVIVAMDIYKSRAEIRLDERTLAADLGISRTPVREALSQLEREGFVRSVPRRGIYIARKTRSEVIELIAAWAALESMAARLATQNASDEEIAGLRKMFATFEGGEVQAKLDEYSEVNIEFHQAIIRMSRNRVLIDLAENLFTHMRMIRRKTIGEMDRADRSITDHMNIIEALEARDTARAEELVRNHALGLAEHVERYADYLD
;
A
#
# COMPACT_ATOMS: atom_id res chain seq x y z
N MET A 1 26.62 25.11 -19.35
CA MET A 1 27.32 23.99 -18.69
C MET A 1 26.83 23.98 -17.25
N LEU A 2 26.33 22.84 -16.77
CA LEU A 2 26.01 22.67 -15.35
C LEU A 2 27.25 22.17 -14.65
N GLU A 3 27.61 22.79 -13.53
CA GLU A 3 28.71 22.32 -12.70
C GLU A 3 28.29 21.12 -11.85
N PRO A 4 29.20 20.18 -11.52
CA PRO A 4 28.86 19.03 -10.71
C PRO A 4 28.45 19.46 -9.31
N ILE A 5 27.27 18.97 -8.87
CA ILE A 5 26.79 19.14 -7.51
C ILE A 5 27.43 18.05 -6.67
N ASP A 6 28.14 18.43 -5.61
CA ASP A 6 28.72 17.48 -4.65
C ASP A 6 27.58 16.83 -3.85
N ALA A 7 27.26 15.60 -4.21
CA ALA A 7 26.09 14.90 -3.68
C ALA A 7 26.43 14.18 -2.38
N LYS A 8 25.79 14.56 -1.27
CA LYS A 8 25.56 13.70 -0.12
C LYS A 8 24.09 13.24 -0.05
N PRO A 9 23.59 12.49 -1.05
CA PRO A 9 22.18 12.05 -1.05
C PRO A 9 21.90 10.97 0.01
N LYS A 10 22.92 10.28 0.54
CA LYS A 10 22.76 9.11 1.42
C LYS A 10 21.95 9.40 2.69
N LEU A 11 22.23 10.47 3.42
CA LEU A 11 21.55 10.76 4.70
C LEU A 11 20.09 11.13 4.52
N LYS A 12 19.74 11.91 3.50
CA LYS A 12 18.34 12.23 3.17
C LYS A 12 17.53 10.98 2.84
N ILE A 13 18.09 10.09 1.98
CA ILE A 13 17.42 8.84 1.58
C ILE A 13 17.26 7.93 2.79
N GLN A 14 18.29 7.79 3.62
CA GLN A 14 18.23 6.98 4.82
C GLN A 14 17.20 7.51 5.83
N ALA A 15 17.16 8.82 6.07
CA ALA A 15 16.18 9.46 6.92
C ALA A 15 14.76 9.28 6.37
N TYR A 16 14.55 9.47 5.08
CA TYR A 16 13.26 9.25 4.42
C TYR A 16 12.79 7.80 4.58
N THR A 17 13.64 6.82 4.28
CA THR A 17 13.29 5.40 4.40
C THR A 17 12.96 5.03 5.85
N ALA A 18 13.78 5.46 6.81
CA ALA A 18 13.55 5.20 8.23
C ALA A 18 12.21 5.80 8.70
N LEU A 19 11.96 7.07 8.38
CA LEU A 19 10.72 7.75 8.76
C LEU A 19 9.48 7.13 8.09
N LYS A 20 9.57 6.82 6.79
CA LYS A 20 8.48 6.17 6.05
C LYS A 20 8.13 4.82 6.67
N ASN A 21 9.12 3.99 6.97
CA ASN A 21 8.91 2.68 7.58
C ASN A 21 8.21 2.79 8.95
N VAL A 22 8.64 3.73 9.79
CA VAL A 22 8.01 3.99 11.09
C VAL A 22 6.55 4.43 10.93
N ILE A 23 6.27 5.38 10.03
CA ILE A 23 4.91 5.90 9.79
C ILE A 23 3.98 4.79 9.28
N VAL A 24 4.46 3.99 8.32
CA VAL A 24 3.68 2.89 7.73
C VAL A 24 3.39 1.76 8.73
N ALA A 25 4.30 1.55 9.69
CA ALA A 25 4.11 0.56 10.76
C ALA A 25 3.15 1.03 11.87
N MET A 26 2.89 2.33 11.99
CA MET A 26 1.99 2.88 13.00
C MET A 26 0.52 2.58 12.67
N ASP A 27 -0.28 2.20 13.68
CA ASP A 27 -1.74 2.28 13.60
C ASP A 27 -2.19 3.73 13.86
N ILE A 28 -2.10 4.55 12.81
CA ILE A 28 -2.44 5.98 12.88
C ILE A 28 -3.93 6.24 13.09
N TYR A 29 -4.77 5.23 12.93
CA TYR A 29 -6.22 5.29 13.11
C TYR A 29 -6.69 4.77 14.47
N LYS A 30 -5.77 4.32 15.35
CA LYS A 30 -6.11 3.84 16.69
C LYS A 30 -6.73 4.94 17.59
N SER A 31 -6.34 6.18 17.38
CA SER A 31 -6.80 7.33 18.17
C SER A 31 -7.02 8.53 17.26
N ARG A 32 -7.98 9.41 17.62
CA ARG A 32 -8.20 10.68 16.90
C ARG A 32 -7.14 11.74 17.22
N ALA A 33 -6.23 11.50 18.16
CA ALA A 33 -5.18 12.44 18.50
C ALA A 33 -4.22 12.64 17.31
N GLU A 34 -3.89 13.91 17.04
CA GLU A 34 -2.90 14.27 16.04
C GLU A 34 -1.49 13.86 16.49
N ILE A 35 -0.76 13.13 15.64
CA ILE A 35 0.62 12.72 15.92
C ILE A 35 1.55 13.76 15.34
N ARG A 36 2.17 14.55 16.21
CA ARG A 36 3.14 15.59 15.85
C ARG A 36 4.53 14.97 15.69
N LEU A 37 5.23 15.38 14.62
CA LEU A 37 6.62 15.05 14.39
C LEU A 37 7.49 16.25 14.70
N ASP A 38 8.46 16.09 15.61
CA ASP A 38 9.41 17.13 15.96
C ASP A 38 10.75 16.90 15.26
N GLU A 39 11.14 17.84 14.37
CA GLU A 39 12.38 17.74 13.58
C GLU A 39 13.63 17.60 14.45
N ARG A 40 13.66 18.22 15.63
CA ARG A 40 14.82 18.20 16.53
C ARG A 40 14.95 16.85 17.19
N THR A 41 13.85 16.30 17.67
CA THR A 41 13.82 14.95 18.26
C THR A 41 14.20 13.91 17.22
N LEU A 42 13.57 13.95 16.02
CA LEU A 42 13.89 13.02 14.94
C LEU A 42 15.37 13.08 14.50
N ALA A 43 15.96 14.27 14.47
CA ALA A 43 17.38 14.45 14.14
C ALA A 43 18.29 13.84 15.22
N ALA A 44 17.93 13.99 16.51
CA ALA A 44 18.65 13.40 17.62
C ALA A 44 18.55 11.87 17.59
N ASP A 45 17.36 11.32 17.39
CA ASP A 45 17.10 9.87 17.35
C ASP A 45 17.84 9.19 16.18
N LEU A 46 17.91 9.87 15.02
CA LEU A 46 18.62 9.37 13.84
C LEU A 46 20.13 9.67 13.87
N GLY A 47 20.63 10.43 14.84
CA GLY A 47 22.04 10.79 14.95
C GLY A 47 22.58 11.64 13.77
N ILE A 48 21.71 12.47 13.15
CA ILE A 48 22.04 13.32 12.00
C ILE A 48 21.62 14.77 12.23
N SER A 49 22.04 15.67 11.34
CA SER A 49 21.61 17.08 11.39
C SER A 49 20.14 17.24 10.96
N ARG A 50 19.53 18.39 11.28
CA ARG A 50 18.12 18.68 10.96
C ARG A 50 17.84 18.82 9.46
N THR A 51 18.82 19.20 8.65
CA THR A 51 18.63 19.44 7.21
C THR A 51 18.16 18.18 6.46
N PRO A 52 18.83 17.01 6.51
CA PRO A 52 18.37 15.79 5.86
C PRO A 52 17.01 15.31 6.41
N VAL A 53 16.71 15.53 7.69
CA VAL A 53 15.40 15.20 8.27
C VAL A 53 14.29 16.07 7.65
N ARG A 54 14.53 17.39 7.54
CA ARG A 54 13.57 18.32 6.91
C ARG A 54 13.32 17.99 5.45
N GLU A 55 14.37 17.64 4.70
CA GLU A 55 14.24 17.23 3.31
C GLU A 55 13.45 15.92 3.16
N ALA A 56 13.67 14.96 4.06
CA ALA A 56 12.91 13.72 4.13
C ALA A 56 11.42 13.98 4.46
N LEU A 57 11.13 14.80 5.45
CA LEU A 57 9.76 15.19 5.80
C LEU A 57 9.06 15.95 4.66
N SER A 58 9.77 16.83 3.94
CA SER A 58 9.22 17.50 2.75
C SER A 58 8.89 16.52 1.62
N GLN A 59 9.66 15.44 1.50
CA GLN A 59 9.34 14.36 0.54
C GLN A 59 8.12 13.56 0.99
N LEU A 60 8.05 13.19 2.26
CA LEU A 60 6.89 12.50 2.85
C LEU A 60 5.60 13.35 2.77
N GLU A 61 5.73 14.68 2.83
CA GLU A 61 4.60 15.60 2.64
C GLU A 61 4.06 15.57 1.20
N ARG A 62 4.95 15.59 0.21
CA ARG A 62 4.54 15.44 -1.21
C ARG A 62 3.89 14.09 -1.51
N GLU A 63 4.28 13.04 -0.78
CA GLU A 63 3.70 11.70 -0.88
C GLU A 63 2.43 11.54 -0.02
N GLY A 64 2.06 12.54 0.76
CA GLY A 64 0.83 12.54 1.56
C GLY A 64 0.89 11.74 2.86
N PHE A 65 2.09 11.43 3.38
CA PHE A 65 2.28 10.75 4.67
C PHE A 65 2.31 11.70 5.86
N VAL A 66 2.73 12.93 5.62
CA VAL A 66 2.74 13.99 6.63
C VAL A 66 2.13 15.26 6.07
N ARG A 67 1.75 16.19 6.95
CA ARG A 67 1.26 17.52 6.57
C ARG A 67 1.92 18.58 7.43
N SER A 68 2.28 19.69 6.83
CA SER A 68 2.78 20.87 7.52
C SER A 68 1.63 21.79 7.90
N VAL A 69 1.57 22.19 9.15
CA VAL A 69 0.58 23.15 9.66
C VAL A 69 1.31 24.43 10.05
N PRO A 70 1.03 25.58 9.40
CA PRO A 70 1.72 26.81 9.67
C PRO A 70 1.74 27.16 11.15
N ARG A 71 2.91 27.48 11.70
CA ARG A 71 3.17 27.82 13.11
C ARG A 71 2.89 26.70 14.14
N ARG A 72 2.37 25.54 13.73
CA ARG A 72 2.06 24.40 14.62
C ARG A 72 3.03 23.23 14.46
N GLY A 73 3.64 23.06 13.28
CA GLY A 73 4.64 22.02 12.99
C GLY A 73 4.16 21.00 11.98
N ILE A 74 4.82 19.85 11.97
CA ILE A 74 4.57 18.75 11.04
C ILE A 74 3.81 17.65 11.79
N TYR A 75 2.80 17.08 11.14
CA TYR A 75 1.94 16.03 11.68
C TYR A 75 1.83 14.86 10.71
N ILE A 76 1.61 13.66 11.21
CA ILE A 76 1.25 12.52 10.35
C ILE A 76 -0.09 12.83 9.69
N ALA A 77 -0.16 12.65 8.38
CA ALA A 77 -1.37 12.85 7.61
C ALA A 77 -2.28 11.62 7.73
N ARG A 78 -3.51 11.84 8.17
CA ARG A 78 -4.58 10.83 8.17
C ARG A 78 -5.44 11.08 6.95
N LYS A 79 -5.88 10.04 6.30
CA LYS A 79 -6.83 10.12 5.20
C LYS A 79 -8.24 10.06 5.74
N THR A 80 -9.10 10.91 5.20
CA THR A 80 -10.54 10.83 5.42
C THR A 80 -11.13 9.63 4.67
N ARG A 81 -12.34 9.21 5.01
CA ARG A 81 -13.07 8.14 4.32
C ARG A 81 -13.16 8.40 2.81
N SER A 82 -13.53 9.62 2.42
CA SER A 82 -13.60 10.03 1.00
C SER A 82 -12.25 9.87 0.29
N GLU A 83 -11.17 10.39 0.89
CA GLU A 83 -9.81 10.25 0.32
C GLU A 83 -9.37 8.78 0.21
N VAL A 84 -9.76 7.92 1.15
CA VAL A 84 -9.47 6.48 1.09
C VAL A 84 -10.22 5.82 -0.07
N ILE A 85 -11.51 6.15 -0.27
CA ILE A 85 -12.32 5.62 -1.38
C ILE A 85 -11.73 6.08 -2.72
N GLU A 86 -11.31 7.34 -2.84
CA GLU A 86 -10.65 7.85 -4.05
C GLU A 86 -9.33 7.13 -4.34
N LEU A 87 -8.52 6.84 -3.30
CA LEU A 87 -7.30 6.05 -3.44
C LEU A 87 -7.58 4.62 -3.91
N ILE A 88 -8.63 3.98 -3.36
CA ILE A 88 -9.04 2.64 -3.77
C ILE A 88 -9.52 2.63 -5.24
N ALA A 89 -10.26 3.63 -5.67
CA ALA A 89 -10.70 3.74 -7.07
C ALA A 89 -9.52 3.88 -8.04
N ALA A 90 -8.53 4.72 -7.70
CA ALA A 90 -7.30 4.85 -8.47
C ALA A 90 -6.48 3.53 -8.48
N TRP A 91 -6.38 2.86 -7.34
CA TRP A 91 -5.76 1.55 -7.22
C TRP A 91 -6.45 0.51 -8.10
N ALA A 92 -7.79 0.43 -8.06
CA ALA A 92 -8.57 -0.50 -8.88
C ALA A 92 -8.29 -0.33 -10.37
N ALA A 93 -8.14 0.90 -10.86
CA ALA A 93 -7.81 1.19 -12.25
C ALA A 93 -6.41 0.70 -12.63
N LEU A 94 -5.40 0.93 -11.78
CA LEU A 94 -4.02 0.50 -12.04
C LEU A 94 -3.88 -1.02 -11.96
N GLU A 95 -4.44 -1.64 -10.92
CA GLU A 95 -4.30 -3.07 -10.69
C GLU A 95 -5.09 -3.91 -11.69
N SER A 96 -6.29 -3.46 -12.09
CA SER A 96 -7.05 -4.17 -13.14
C SER A 96 -6.32 -4.16 -14.48
N MET A 97 -5.70 -3.04 -14.86
CA MET A 97 -4.84 -2.99 -16.04
C MET A 97 -3.59 -3.86 -15.87
N ALA A 98 -3.00 -3.91 -14.66
CA ALA A 98 -1.87 -4.79 -14.39
C ALA A 98 -2.26 -6.27 -14.54
N ALA A 99 -3.42 -6.69 -14.03
CA ALA A 99 -3.93 -8.05 -14.20
C ALA A 99 -4.15 -8.40 -15.67
N ARG A 100 -4.72 -7.48 -16.45
CA ARG A 100 -4.83 -7.61 -17.90
C ARG A 100 -3.48 -7.88 -18.56
N LEU A 101 -2.46 -7.11 -18.23
CA LEU A 101 -1.11 -7.27 -18.78
C LEU A 101 -0.41 -8.52 -18.25
N ALA A 102 -0.66 -8.90 -17.00
CA ALA A 102 -0.10 -10.12 -16.40
C ALA A 102 -0.54 -11.38 -17.14
N THR A 103 -1.79 -11.47 -17.62
CA THR A 103 -2.24 -12.60 -18.45
C THR A 103 -1.44 -12.75 -19.74
N GLN A 104 -0.79 -11.70 -20.22
CA GLN A 104 -0.03 -11.67 -21.47
C GLN A 104 1.48 -11.81 -21.23
N ASN A 105 1.99 -11.29 -20.11
CA ASN A 105 3.42 -11.10 -19.90
C ASN A 105 4.03 -12.00 -18.81
N ALA A 106 3.22 -12.54 -17.88
CA ALA A 106 3.73 -13.38 -16.81
C ALA A 106 4.00 -14.80 -17.29
N SER A 107 5.03 -15.46 -16.73
CA SER A 107 5.24 -16.90 -16.97
C SER A 107 4.24 -17.75 -16.17
N ASP A 108 4.08 -19.02 -16.57
CA ASP A 108 3.20 -19.94 -15.84
C ASP A 108 3.73 -20.21 -14.43
N GLU A 109 5.06 -20.20 -14.23
CA GLU A 109 5.69 -20.36 -12.92
C GLU A 109 5.39 -19.18 -12.00
N GLU A 110 5.39 -17.94 -12.52
CA GLU A 110 5.05 -16.75 -11.74
C GLU A 110 3.58 -16.80 -11.29
N ILE A 111 2.66 -17.17 -12.18
CA ILE A 111 1.23 -17.30 -11.83
C ILE A 111 1.02 -18.45 -10.84
N ALA A 112 1.65 -19.60 -11.04
CA ALA A 112 1.60 -20.71 -10.08
C ALA A 112 2.19 -20.34 -8.71
N GLY A 113 3.13 -19.39 -8.68
CA GLY A 113 3.67 -18.79 -7.46
C GLY A 113 2.60 -18.09 -6.61
N LEU A 114 1.63 -17.42 -7.25
CA LEU A 114 0.53 -16.77 -6.54
C LEU A 114 -0.32 -17.78 -5.75
N ARG A 115 -0.63 -18.92 -6.31
CA ARG A 115 -1.39 -19.97 -5.62
C ARG A 115 -0.66 -20.50 -4.39
N LYS A 116 0.67 -20.68 -4.49
CA LYS A 116 1.50 -21.13 -3.37
C LYS A 116 1.51 -20.17 -2.20
N MET A 117 1.34 -18.86 -2.44
CA MET A 117 1.27 -17.85 -1.38
C MET A 117 0.10 -18.09 -0.42
N PHE A 118 -0.99 -18.69 -0.89
CA PHE A 118 -2.20 -18.92 -0.08
C PHE A 118 -2.34 -20.35 0.44
N ALA A 119 -1.41 -21.26 0.14
CA ALA A 119 -1.50 -22.67 0.53
C ALA A 119 -1.65 -22.91 2.05
N THR A 120 -1.15 -21.99 2.88
CA THR A 120 -1.23 -22.07 4.35
C THR A 120 -2.56 -21.57 4.93
N PHE A 121 -3.46 -21.03 4.10
CA PHE A 121 -4.74 -20.46 4.53
C PHE A 121 -5.95 -21.30 4.07
N GLU A 122 -5.72 -22.46 3.50
CA GLU A 122 -6.76 -23.40 3.13
C GLU A 122 -7.46 -23.97 4.37
N GLY A 123 -8.77 -24.23 4.27
CA GLY A 123 -9.53 -24.88 5.35
C GLY A 123 -10.03 -23.96 6.48
N GLY A 124 -10.09 -22.64 6.28
CA GLY A 124 -10.70 -21.71 7.26
C GLY A 124 -9.74 -21.20 8.33
N GLU A 125 -8.43 -21.40 8.17
CA GLU A 125 -7.42 -20.96 9.15
C GLU A 125 -7.09 -19.45 9.08
N VAL A 126 -7.70 -18.70 8.15
CA VAL A 126 -7.44 -17.27 7.94
C VAL A 126 -7.63 -16.45 9.20
N GLN A 127 -8.71 -16.68 9.92
CA GLN A 127 -9.02 -15.94 11.14
C GLN A 127 -7.99 -16.15 12.26
N ALA A 128 -7.37 -17.34 12.29
CA ALA A 128 -6.30 -17.66 13.25
C ALA A 128 -4.94 -17.03 12.87
N LYS A 129 -4.77 -16.63 11.60
CA LYS A 129 -3.49 -16.16 11.04
C LYS A 129 -3.64 -14.81 10.32
N LEU A 130 -4.45 -13.89 10.86
CA LEU A 130 -4.77 -12.62 10.19
C LEU A 130 -3.55 -11.76 9.87
N ASP A 131 -2.56 -11.72 10.74
CA ASP A 131 -1.34 -10.94 10.51
C ASP A 131 -0.52 -11.51 9.34
N GLU A 132 -0.35 -12.84 9.29
CA GLU A 132 0.33 -13.52 8.19
C GLU A 132 -0.45 -13.33 6.88
N TYR A 133 -1.77 -13.50 6.92
CA TYR A 133 -2.63 -13.29 5.77
C TYR A 133 -2.56 -11.85 5.27
N SER A 134 -2.54 -10.87 6.17
CA SER A 134 -2.42 -9.45 5.80
C SER A 134 -1.16 -9.17 4.98
N GLU A 135 -0.02 -9.73 5.36
CA GLU A 135 1.23 -9.55 4.59
C GLU A 135 1.18 -10.30 3.24
N VAL A 136 0.68 -11.54 3.22
CA VAL A 136 0.52 -12.31 1.96
C VAL A 136 -0.45 -11.63 1.00
N ASN A 137 -1.57 -11.11 1.50
CA ASN A 137 -2.52 -10.32 0.71
C ASN A 137 -1.84 -9.11 0.05
N ILE A 138 -0.97 -8.43 0.77
CA ILE A 138 -0.21 -7.28 0.26
C ILE A 138 0.78 -7.73 -0.83
N GLU A 139 1.52 -8.83 -0.61
CA GLU A 139 2.46 -9.39 -1.58
C GLU A 139 1.79 -9.84 -2.87
N PHE A 140 0.60 -10.45 -2.78
CA PHE A 140 -0.20 -10.87 -3.92
C PHE A 140 -0.49 -9.72 -4.88
N HIS A 141 -1.00 -8.61 -4.36
CA HIS A 141 -1.29 -7.43 -5.16
C HIS A 141 -0.03 -6.82 -5.80
N GLN A 142 1.08 -6.78 -5.05
CA GLN A 142 2.37 -6.35 -5.60
C GLN A 142 2.87 -7.28 -6.72
N ALA A 143 2.67 -8.58 -6.57
CA ALA A 143 3.08 -9.54 -7.58
C ALA A 143 2.32 -9.32 -8.90
N ILE A 144 1.00 -9.11 -8.86
CA ILE A 144 0.20 -8.79 -10.06
C ILE A 144 0.73 -7.52 -10.76
N ILE A 145 1.01 -6.46 -9.99
CA ILE A 145 1.57 -5.22 -10.54
C ILE A 145 2.92 -5.48 -11.22
N ARG A 146 3.82 -6.25 -10.61
CA ARG A 146 5.13 -6.59 -11.20
C ARG A 146 5.01 -7.46 -12.45
N MET A 147 4.08 -8.42 -12.45
CA MET A 147 3.80 -9.31 -13.59
C MET A 147 3.29 -8.56 -14.81
N SER A 148 2.75 -7.35 -14.66
CA SER A 148 2.35 -6.50 -15.78
C SER A 148 3.51 -6.16 -16.72
N ARG A 149 4.77 -6.18 -16.24
CA ARG A 149 5.99 -5.75 -16.95
C ARG A 149 5.92 -4.29 -17.44
N ASN A 150 4.91 -3.52 -17.02
CA ASN A 150 4.75 -2.12 -17.37
C ASN A 150 5.40 -1.24 -16.30
N ARG A 151 6.59 -0.71 -16.61
CA ARG A 151 7.38 0.09 -15.66
C ARG A 151 6.63 1.33 -15.19
N VAL A 152 5.93 2.02 -16.08
CA VAL A 152 5.17 3.24 -15.73
C VAL A 152 4.05 2.91 -14.75
N LEU A 153 3.34 1.80 -14.97
CA LEU A 153 2.29 1.34 -14.07
C LEU A 153 2.85 0.94 -12.71
N ILE A 154 3.99 0.26 -12.68
CA ILE A 154 4.68 -0.13 -11.44
C ILE A 154 5.06 1.12 -10.63
N ASP A 155 5.69 2.11 -11.27
CA ASP A 155 6.13 3.36 -10.63
C ASP A 155 4.92 4.16 -10.07
N LEU A 156 3.81 4.24 -10.81
CA LEU A 156 2.58 4.90 -10.35
C LEU A 156 1.92 4.17 -9.18
N ALA A 157 1.93 2.84 -9.21
CA ALA A 157 1.32 2.02 -8.16
C ALA A 157 2.11 2.07 -6.84
N GLU A 158 3.42 2.31 -6.87
CA GLU A 158 4.30 2.20 -5.69
C GLU A 158 3.90 3.16 -4.55
N ASN A 159 3.56 4.41 -4.88
CA ASN A 159 3.13 5.37 -3.86
C ASN A 159 1.73 5.03 -3.32
N LEU A 160 0.77 4.74 -4.21
CA LEU A 160 -0.57 4.31 -3.84
C LEU A 160 -0.53 3.04 -2.99
N PHE A 161 0.36 2.11 -3.34
CA PHE A 161 0.52 0.85 -2.65
C PHE A 161 0.81 1.03 -1.15
N THR A 162 1.67 1.96 -0.78
CA THR A 162 2.00 2.21 0.63
C THR A 162 0.78 2.69 1.43
N HIS A 163 -0.05 3.57 0.85
CA HIS A 163 -1.31 3.98 1.47
C HIS A 163 -2.30 2.81 1.55
N MET A 164 -2.43 2.02 0.47
CA MET A 164 -3.29 0.84 0.44
C MET A 164 -2.89 -0.21 1.48
N ARG A 165 -1.59 -0.40 1.71
CA ARG A 165 -1.08 -1.30 2.75
C ARG A 165 -1.60 -0.92 4.14
N MET A 166 -1.56 0.37 4.50
CA MET A 166 -2.05 0.85 5.79
C MET A 166 -3.56 0.61 5.94
N ILE A 167 -4.34 0.84 4.88
CA ILE A 167 -5.79 0.64 4.86
C ILE A 167 -6.12 -0.86 4.97
N ARG A 168 -5.48 -1.70 4.17
CA ARG A 168 -5.71 -3.15 4.16
C ARG A 168 -5.38 -3.81 5.50
N ARG A 169 -4.26 -3.45 6.12
CA ARG A 169 -3.91 -3.93 7.47
C ARG A 169 -4.96 -3.58 8.51
N LYS A 170 -5.62 -2.44 8.39
CA LYS A 170 -6.68 -2.03 9.30
C LYS A 170 -7.98 -2.78 9.05
N THR A 171 -8.38 -2.95 7.81
CA THR A 171 -9.70 -3.48 7.42
C THR A 171 -9.76 -5.00 7.33
N ILE A 172 -8.62 -5.70 7.18
CA ILE A 172 -8.60 -7.14 6.84
C ILE A 172 -9.20 -8.03 7.93
N GLY A 173 -9.07 -7.63 9.20
CA GLY A 173 -9.63 -8.35 10.35
C GLY A 173 -11.09 -7.99 10.65
N GLU A 174 -11.71 -7.11 9.86
CA GLU A 174 -13.08 -6.66 10.11
C GLU A 174 -14.10 -7.62 9.48
N MET A 175 -15.03 -8.11 10.30
CA MET A 175 -16.12 -9.00 9.87
C MET A 175 -15.60 -10.26 9.13
N ASP A 176 -16.18 -10.60 7.97
CA ASP A 176 -15.83 -11.72 7.08
C ASP A 176 -14.85 -11.33 5.95
N ARG A 177 -14.16 -10.19 6.12
CA ARG A 177 -13.34 -9.58 5.07
C ARG A 177 -12.22 -10.49 4.61
N ALA A 178 -11.54 -11.18 5.52
CA ALA A 178 -10.44 -12.08 5.18
C ALA A 178 -10.92 -13.30 4.37
N ASP A 179 -12.05 -13.90 4.76
CA ASP A 179 -12.61 -15.08 4.07
C ASP A 179 -13.08 -14.73 2.66
N ARG A 180 -13.75 -13.58 2.49
CA ARG A 180 -14.12 -13.08 1.16
C ARG A 180 -12.91 -12.76 0.31
N SER A 181 -11.89 -12.15 0.89
CA SER A 181 -10.66 -11.79 0.19
C SER A 181 -9.93 -13.03 -0.35
N ILE A 182 -9.85 -14.13 0.41
CA ILE A 182 -9.27 -15.40 -0.08
C ILE A 182 -10.04 -15.93 -1.27
N THR A 183 -11.36 -15.97 -1.19
CA THR A 183 -12.21 -16.46 -2.29
C THR A 183 -11.97 -15.64 -3.57
N ASP A 184 -11.94 -14.32 -3.43
CA ASP A 184 -11.66 -13.41 -4.54
C ASP A 184 -10.27 -13.66 -5.14
N HIS A 185 -9.24 -13.83 -4.30
CA HIS A 185 -7.88 -14.09 -4.76
C HIS A 185 -7.78 -15.41 -5.52
N MET A 186 -8.46 -16.48 -5.05
CA MET A 186 -8.47 -17.75 -5.77
C MET A 186 -9.13 -17.62 -7.14
N ASN A 187 -10.26 -16.91 -7.25
CA ASN A 187 -10.92 -16.62 -8.53
C ASN A 187 -10.02 -15.80 -9.47
N ILE A 188 -9.27 -14.82 -8.94
CA ILE A 188 -8.31 -14.03 -9.73
C ILE A 188 -7.18 -14.92 -10.24
N ILE A 189 -6.62 -15.80 -9.41
CA ILE A 189 -5.55 -16.73 -9.79
C ILE A 189 -6.04 -17.67 -10.90
N GLU A 190 -7.24 -18.22 -10.78
CA GLU A 190 -7.83 -19.10 -11.80
C GLU A 190 -7.98 -18.39 -13.15
N ALA A 191 -8.42 -17.12 -13.14
CA ALA A 191 -8.51 -16.32 -14.37
C ALA A 191 -7.13 -16.04 -14.99
N LEU A 192 -6.10 -15.80 -14.16
CA LEU A 192 -4.72 -15.60 -14.60
C LEU A 192 -4.14 -16.90 -15.19
N GLU A 193 -4.35 -18.05 -14.54
CA GLU A 193 -3.93 -19.39 -15.01
C GLU A 193 -4.59 -19.74 -16.35
N ALA A 194 -5.88 -19.42 -16.50
CA ALA A 194 -6.62 -19.60 -17.75
C ALA A 194 -6.25 -18.57 -18.83
N ARG A 195 -5.42 -17.59 -18.53
CA ARG A 195 -5.10 -16.46 -19.42
C ARG A 195 -6.35 -15.70 -19.90
N ASP A 196 -7.43 -15.75 -19.11
CA ASP A 196 -8.66 -15.01 -19.39
C ASP A 196 -8.49 -13.54 -19.00
N THR A 197 -8.04 -12.76 -19.96
CA THR A 197 -7.67 -11.36 -19.79
C THR A 197 -8.85 -10.51 -19.30
N ALA A 198 -10.04 -10.70 -19.87
CA ALA A 198 -11.23 -9.92 -19.52
C ALA A 198 -11.70 -10.27 -18.10
N ARG A 199 -11.68 -11.54 -17.75
CA ARG A 199 -12.10 -12.05 -16.46
C ARG A 199 -11.13 -11.62 -15.35
N ALA A 200 -9.82 -11.74 -15.58
CA ALA A 200 -8.79 -11.32 -14.62
C ALA A 200 -8.90 -9.81 -14.32
N GLU A 201 -9.05 -8.97 -15.35
CA GLU A 201 -9.26 -7.53 -15.21
C GLU A 201 -10.51 -7.20 -14.38
N GLU A 202 -11.64 -7.83 -14.70
CA GLU A 202 -12.91 -7.63 -14.01
C GLU A 202 -12.83 -8.03 -12.54
N LEU A 203 -12.30 -9.21 -12.24
CA LEU A 203 -12.20 -9.74 -10.88
C LEU A 203 -11.31 -8.88 -10.00
N VAL A 204 -10.15 -8.47 -10.47
CA VAL A 204 -9.24 -7.59 -9.72
C VAL A 204 -9.89 -6.23 -9.45
N ARG A 205 -10.55 -5.63 -10.44
CA ARG A 205 -11.29 -4.39 -10.26
C ARG A 205 -12.40 -4.52 -9.21
N ASN A 206 -13.21 -5.56 -9.32
CA ASN A 206 -14.33 -5.78 -8.39
C ASN A 206 -13.84 -6.08 -6.96
N HIS A 207 -12.75 -6.84 -6.82
CA HIS A 207 -12.11 -7.08 -5.52
C HIS A 207 -11.65 -5.77 -4.86
N ALA A 208 -11.00 -4.89 -5.60
CA ALA A 208 -10.58 -3.59 -5.09
C ALA A 208 -11.78 -2.69 -4.74
N LEU A 209 -12.79 -2.60 -5.60
CA LEU A 209 -14.01 -1.82 -5.34
C LEU A 209 -14.82 -2.38 -4.16
N GLY A 210 -14.83 -3.68 -3.92
CA GLY A 210 -15.39 -4.29 -2.73
C GLY A 210 -14.74 -3.81 -1.42
N LEU A 211 -13.45 -3.42 -1.46
CA LEU A 211 -12.82 -2.72 -0.33
C LEU A 211 -13.39 -1.30 -0.16
N ALA A 212 -13.66 -0.57 -1.25
CA ALA A 212 -14.26 0.76 -1.17
C ALA A 212 -15.65 0.71 -0.52
N GLU A 213 -16.49 -0.25 -0.91
CA GLU A 213 -17.80 -0.47 -0.31
C GLU A 213 -17.69 -0.82 1.19
N HIS A 214 -16.72 -1.62 1.56
CA HIS A 214 -16.48 -1.95 2.97
C HIS A 214 -16.09 -0.69 3.76
N VAL A 215 -15.16 0.10 3.25
CA VAL A 215 -14.74 1.37 3.87
C VAL A 215 -15.91 2.34 4.02
N GLU A 216 -16.74 2.47 2.99
CA GLU A 216 -17.94 3.33 3.01
C GLU A 216 -18.90 2.94 4.14
N ARG A 217 -19.09 1.64 4.36
CA ARG A 217 -20.10 1.13 5.31
C ARG A 217 -19.60 1.05 6.75
N TYR A 218 -18.31 0.79 6.97
CA TYR A 218 -17.82 0.35 8.29
C TYR A 218 -16.64 1.15 8.83
N ALA A 219 -16.00 2.00 8.04
CA ALA A 219 -14.79 2.68 8.48
C ALA A 219 -15.05 4.09 9.07
N ASP A 220 -15.98 4.21 10.03
CA ASP A 220 -16.32 5.48 10.71
C ASP A 220 -15.13 6.08 11.48
N TYR A 221 -14.10 5.29 11.78
CA TYR A 221 -12.88 5.74 12.45
C TYR A 221 -11.98 6.60 11.54
N LEU A 222 -12.29 6.71 10.26
CA LEU A 222 -11.56 7.56 9.30
C LEU A 222 -12.03 9.03 9.36
N ASP A 223 -13.20 9.31 9.90
CA ASP A 223 -13.81 10.64 9.98
C ASP A 223 -13.50 11.39 11.29
#